data_ac5d9071b1e9b21e4dd235ccfee05b38
#
_entry.id   ac5d9071b1e9b21e4dd235ccfee05b38
#
_cell.length_a   1.000
_cell.length_b   1.000
_cell.length_c   1.000
_cell.angle_alpha   90.00
_cell.angle_beta   90.00
_cell.angle_gamma   90.00
#
_symmetry.space_group_name_H-M   'P 1'
#
loop_
_entity.id
_entity.type
_entity.pdbx_description
1 polymer ?
#
loop_
_entity_poly.entity_id
_entity_poly.type
_entity_poly.pdbx_seq_one_letter_code
_entity_poly.pdbx_strand_id
1 'polypeptide(L)'
;MPNRALLPSALTQQCRGYPLLDELLTIASNGVRVHLRKPIPRQTRFLRNHPSGLARLNLLSKNTRKEQYFLRCLVADADIIRIWSEIVIIPFVVVDKGDGDHQFTCRTIPDLSFSEDGSVNHCTDSTSVPKASFEHCSRIAREIVRCKQENPECEIEVMAGDVASAYRNAFIYSECVHLFGDHIPEGEATIIEHSAAFGWSGSARIYGVFGGTVDFRHDHNIDPEHPSGFFIYHWVDDHVN
;
A
#
# COMPACT_ATOMS: atom_id res chain seq x y z
N MET A 1 6.61 14.56 9.47
CA MET A 1 7.22 13.70 8.46
C MET A 1 6.38 12.42 8.39
N PRO A 2 5.86 12.06 7.22
CA PRO A 2 4.98 10.90 7.10
C PRO A 2 5.69 9.56 7.39
N ASN A 3 6.90 9.35 6.91
CA ASN A 3 7.64 8.08 7.06
C ASN A 3 8.81 8.19 8.05
N ARG A 4 8.51 8.37 9.33
CA ARG A 4 9.55 8.58 10.37
C ARG A 4 10.58 7.44 10.47
N ALA A 5 10.22 6.22 10.09
CA ALA A 5 11.10 5.06 10.12
C ALA A 5 12.05 5.01 8.90
N LEU A 6 11.70 5.66 7.80
CA LEU A 6 12.49 5.71 6.57
C LEU A 6 13.41 6.93 6.62
N LEU A 7 14.64 6.74 7.07
CA LEU A 7 15.64 7.80 7.16
C LEU A 7 16.35 7.95 5.80
N PRO A 8 16.17 9.06 5.06
CA PRO A 8 16.78 9.23 3.74
C PRO A 8 18.30 9.05 3.73
N SER A 9 19.01 9.52 4.78
CA SER A 9 20.45 9.34 4.90
C SER A 9 20.87 7.87 5.00
N ALA A 10 20.14 7.07 5.80
CA ALA A 10 20.40 5.64 5.91
C ALA A 10 20.08 4.91 4.60
N LEU A 11 18.98 5.26 3.94
CA LEU A 11 18.59 4.69 2.65
C LEU A 11 19.64 5.00 1.57
N THR A 12 20.13 6.24 1.49
CA THR A 12 21.20 6.63 0.55
C THR A 12 22.45 5.79 0.73
N GLN A 13 22.82 5.51 1.97
CA GLN A 13 24.00 4.70 2.26
C GLN A 13 23.77 3.21 1.99
N GLN A 14 22.68 2.68 2.49
CA GLN A 14 22.42 1.23 2.47
C GLN A 14 21.89 0.71 1.13
N CYS A 15 21.26 1.57 0.33
CA CYS A 15 20.66 1.20 -0.95
C CYS A 15 21.39 1.84 -2.14
N ARG A 16 22.65 2.18 -1.96
CA ARG A 16 23.49 2.75 -3.04
C ARG A 16 23.53 1.81 -4.24
N GLY A 17 23.13 2.30 -5.41
CA GLY A 17 23.04 1.52 -6.64
C GLY A 17 21.66 0.92 -6.91
N TYR A 18 20.72 1.05 -5.96
CA TYR A 18 19.33 0.65 -6.20
C TYR A 18 18.71 1.49 -7.33
N PRO A 19 18.14 0.86 -8.40
CA PRO A 19 17.66 1.62 -9.57
C PRO A 19 16.58 2.65 -9.28
N LEU A 20 15.77 2.42 -8.25
CA LEU A 20 14.69 3.33 -7.83
C LEU A 20 15.03 4.10 -6.55
N LEU A 21 16.32 4.32 -6.28
CA LEU A 21 16.76 5.01 -5.05
C LEU A 21 16.20 6.43 -4.95
N ASP A 22 16.22 7.20 -6.03
CA ASP A 22 15.72 8.58 -6.04
C ASP A 22 14.22 8.64 -5.73
N GLU A 23 13.44 7.70 -6.27
CA GLU A 23 12.02 7.56 -5.99
C GLU A 23 11.80 7.17 -4.51
N LEU A 24 12.56 6.20 -4.02
CA LEU A 24 12.51 5.78 -2.62
C LEU A 24 12.81 6.94 -1.66
N LEU A 25 13.83 7.75 -1.95
CA LEU A 25 14.21 8.92 -1.16
C LEU A 25 13.12 10.01 -1.21
N THR A 26 12.52 10.20 -2.38
CA THR A 26 11.41 11.14 -2.56
C THR A 26 10.20 10.74 -1.73
N ILE A 27 9.82 9.45 -1.78
CA ILE A 27 8.72 8.92 -0.96
C ILE A 27 9.05 9.00 0.53
N ALA A 28 10.26 8.65 0.93
CA ALA A 28 10.69 8.73 2.32
C ALA A 28 10.63 10.16 2.90
N SER A 29 10.98 11.15 2.09
CA SER A 29 11.05 12.55 2.51
C SER A 29 9.71 13.27 2.46
N ASN A 30 8.93 13.05 1.42
CA ASN A 30 7.76 13.86 1.07
C ASN A 30 6.44 13.08 1.09
N GLY A 31 6.49 11.75 1.03
CA GLY A 31 5.33 10.91 0.75
C GLY A 31 5.07 10.74 -0.76
N VAL A 32 4.08 9.94 -1.07
CA VAL A 32 3.68 9.57 -2.43
C VAL A 32 2.85 10.68 -3.05
N ARG A 33 3.29 11.25 -4.16
CA ARG A 33 2.48 12.18 -4.96
C ARG A 33 1.52 11.40 -5.84
N VAL A 34 0.25 11.84 -5.84
CA VAL A 34 -0.77 11.34 -6.76
C VAL A 34 -0.90 12.34 -7.89
N HIS A 35 -0.53 11.92 -9.09
CA HIS A 35 -0.70 12.75 -10.28
C HIS A 35 -1.99 12.37 -10.98
N LEU A 36 -2.78 13.37 -11.31
CA LEU A 36 -4.04 13.20 -12.02
C LEU A 36 -3.86 13.63 -13.49
N ARG A 37 -4.31 12.78 -14.42
CA ARG A 37 -4.37 13.11 -15.85
C ARG A 37 -5.51 14.09 -16.19
N LYS A 38 -6.52 14.17 -15.32
CA LYS A 38 -7.63 15.12 -15.39
C LYS A 38 -8.14 15.39 -13.97
N PRO A 39 -8.68 16.58 -13.71
CA PRO A 39 -9.24 16.90 -12.39
C PRO A 39 -10.42 15.98 -12.08
N ILE A 40 -10.55 15.61 -10.79
CA ILE A 40 -11.73 14.88 -10.31
C ILE A 40 -12.92 15.84 -10.29
N PRO A 41 -14.08 15.45 -10.81
CA PRO A 41 -15.28 16.29 -10.78
C PRO A 41 -15.67 16.61 -9.34
N ARG A 42 -16.04 17.87 -9.09
CA ARG A 42 -16.51 18.28 -7.77
C ARG A 42 -17.74 17.49 -7.37
N GLN A 43 -17.70 16.88 -6.18
CA GLN A 43 -18.84 16.16 -5.63
C GLN A 43 -19.87 17.16 -5.11
N THR A 44 -21.13 17.02 -5.52
CA THR A 44 -22.26 17.83 -5.07
C THR A 44 -23.06 17.17 -3.97
N ARG A 45 -22.81 15.90 -3.70
CA ARG A 45 -23.40 15.07 -2.65
C ARG A 45 -22.44 14.00 -2.20
N PHE A 46 -22.54 13.57 -0.96
CA PHE A 46 -21.77 12.44 -0.45
C PHE A 46 -22.22 11.14 -1.07
N LEU A 47 -21.25 10.31 -1.42
CA LEU A 47 -21.49 8.96 -1.84
C LEU A 47 -21.85 8.11 -0.61
N ARG A 48 -22.85 7.24 -0.75
CA ARG A 48 -23.19 6.28 0.28
C ARG A 48 -22.22 5.11 0.25
N ASN A 49 -21.86 4.61 1.43
CA ASN A 49 -21.11 3.38 1.54
C ASN A 49 -21.87 2.21 0.90
N HIS A 50 -21.13 1.22 0.42
CA HIS A 50 -21.73 0.00 -0.12
C HIS A 50 -22.58 -0.73 0.94
N PRO A 51 -23.59 -1.51 0.54
CA PRO A 51 -24.44 -2.25 1.50
C PRO A 51 -23.63 -3.10 2.50
N SER A 52 -22.50 -3.69 2.08
CA SER A 52 -21.61 -4.45 2.97
C SER A 52 -20.96 -3.57 4.05
N GLY A 53 -20.64 -2.32 3.74
CA GLY A 53 -20.12 -1.33 4.69
C GLY A 53 -21.20 -0.89 5.67
N LEU A 54 -22.41 -0.61 5.18
CA LEU A 54 -23.55 -0.22 6.01
C LEU A 54 -23.99 -1.35 6.95
N ALA A 55 -23.98 -2.59 6.49
CA ALA A 55 -24.34 -3.76 7.31
C ALA A 55 -23.33 -4.06 8.44
N ARG A 56 -22.09 -3.53 8.34
CA ARG A 56 -20.98 -3.85 9.28
C ARG A 56 -20.31 -2.59 9.83
N LEU A 57 -21.08 -1.59 10.20
CA LEU A 57 -20.58 -0.31 10.71
C LEU A 57 -19.68 -0.44 11.94
N ASN A 58 -19.98 -1.41 12.81
CA ASN A 58 -19.16 -1.72 13.98
C ASN A 58 -17.72 -2.14 13.59
N LEU A 59 -17.58 -2.96 12.54
CA LEU A 59 -16.29 -3.41 12.05
C LEU A 59 -15.57 -2.28 11.28
N LEU A 60 -16.32 -1.52 10.49
CA LEU A 60 -15.81 -0.33 9.81
C LEU A 60 -15.21 0.65 10.84
N SER A 61 -15.97 1.01 11.87
CA SER A 61 -15.52 1.90 12.95
C SER A 61 -14.34 1.33 13.73
N LYS A 62 -14.32 0.02 14.01
CA LYS A 62 -13.22 -0.66 14.69
C LYS A 62 -11.93 -0.56 13.86
N ASN A 63 -12.01 -0.85 12.56
CA ASN A 63 -10.87 -0.79 11.67
C ASN A 63 -10.37 0.65 11.50
N THR A 64 -11.26 1.63 11.33
CA THR A 64 -10.91 3.05 11.26
C THR A 64 -10.16 3.51 12.51
N ARG A 65 -10.63 3.15 13.71
CA ARG A 65 -9.93 3.47 14.98
C ARG A 65 -8.55 2.85 15.04
N LYS A 66 -8.38 1.63 14.53
CA LYS A 66 -7.07 0.99 14.43
C LYS A 66 -6.13 1.77 13.51
N GLU A 67 -6.59 2.18 12.33
CA GLU A 67 -5.79 2.97 11.40
C GLU A 67 -5.47 4.37 11.97
N GLN A 68 -6.40 4.99 12.68
CA GLN A 68 -6.17 6.25 13.39
C GLN A 68 -5.10 6.11 14.48
N TYR A 69 -5.14 5.01 15.25
CA TYR A 69 -4.13 4.72 16.28
C TYR A 69 -2.72 4.60 15.67
N PHE A 70 -2.60 4.02 14.48
CA PHE A 70 -1.35 3.94 13.73
C PHE A 70 -1.00 5.22 12.97
N LEU A 71 -1.75 6.30 13.14
CA LEU A 71 -1.57 7.57 12.43
C LEU A 71 -1.65 7.45 10.90
N ARG A 72 -2.38 6.47 10.41
CA ARG A 72 -2.58 6.20 8.98
C ARG A 72 -3.78 6.91 8.38
N CYS A 73 -4.66 7.44 9.22
CA CYS A 73 -5.76 8.32 8.83
C CYS A 73 -6.03 9.38 9.91
N LEU A 74 -6.66 10.46 9.48
CA LEU A 74 -7.30 11.45 10.34
C LEU A 74 -8.80 11.16 10.37
N VAL A 75 -9.39 11.18 11.56
CA VAL A 75 -10.85 11.16 11.74
C VAL A 75 -11.27 12.55 12.21
N ALA A 76 -12.10 13.21 11.43
CA ALA A 76 -12.57 14.55 11.66
C ALA A 76 -14.11 14.55 11.71
N ASP A 77 -14.67 15.65 12.19
CA ASP A 77 -16.12 15.91 12.13
C ASP A 77 -16.58 15.95 10.66
N ALA A 78 -17.81 15.47 10.41
CA ALA A 78 -18.39 15.48 9.07
C ALA A 78 -18.42 16.87 8.44
N ASP A 79 -18.51 17.92 9.23
CA ASP A 79 -18.55 19.31 8.77
C ASP A 79 -17.22 19.79 8.15
N ILE A 80 -16.11 19.05 8.31
CA ILE A 80 -14.83 19.42 7.67
C ILE A 80 -14.98 19.59 6.17
N ILE A 81 -15.87 18.87 5.53
CA ILE A 81 -16.12 18.95 4.08
C ILE A 81 -16.66 20.30 3.65
N ARG A 82 -17.32 21.04 4.56
CA ARG A 82 -17.77 22.41 4.30
C ARG A 82 -16.62 23.42 4.29
N ILE A 83 -15.58 23.10 5.07
CA ILE A 83 -14.36 23.94 5.18
C ILE A 83 -13.35 23.54 4.10
N TRP A 84 -13.22 22.24 3.85
CA TRP A 84 -12.29 21.68 2.89
C TRP A 84 -13.06 20.99 1.75
N SER A 85 -13.57 21.80 0.84
CA SER A 85 -14.47 21.38 -0.24
C SER A 85 -13.83 20.51 -1.33
N GLU A 86 -12.50 20.39 -1.32
CA GLU A 86 -11.73 19.58 -2.25
C GLU A 86 -11.67 18.11 -1.85
N ILE A 87 -12.06 17.75 -0.63
CA ILE A 87 -12.07 16.34 -0.19
C ILE A 87 -12.98 15.53 -1.12
N VAL A 88 -12.41 14.50 -1.70
CA VAL A 88 -13.12 13.50 -2.50
C VAL A 88 -13.61 12.39 -1.59
N ILE A 89 -14.92 12.24 -1.44
CA ILE A 89 -15.53 11.20 -0.60
C ILE A 89 -15.71 9.94 -1.43
N ILE A 90 -15.20 8.84 -0.90
CA ILE A 90 -15.13 7.51 -1.51
C ILE A 90 -15.97 6.56 -0.66
N PRO A 91 -16.81 5.70 -1.25
CA PRO A 91 -17.59 4.75 -0.47
C PRO A 91 -16.72 3.60 0.04
N PHE A 92 -16.96 3.16 1.26
CA PHE A 92 -16.38 1.95 1.80
C PHE A 92 -17.09 0.68 1.34
N VAL A 93 -16.29 -0.33 1.04
CA VAL A 93 -16.69 -1.74 0.91
C VAL A 93 -16.10 -2.51 2.10
N VAL A 94 -16.87 -3.39 2.68
CA VAL A 94 -16.39 -4.34 3.68
C VAL A 94 -16.42 -5.74 3.10
N VAL A 95 -15.25 -6.39 3.05
CA VAL A 95 -15.08 -7.74 2.52
C VAL A 95 -14.55 -8.66 3.61
N ASP A 96 -14.87 -9.94 3.51
CA ASP A 96 -14.40 -10.95 4.45
C ASP A 96 -12.89 -11.13 4.33
N LYS A 97 -12.25 -11.51 5.43
CA LYS A 97 -10.80 -11.75 5.48
C LYS A 97 -10.54 -13.25 5.65
N GLY A 98 -10.28 -13.95 4.54
CA GLY A 98 -9.94 -15.38 4.55
C GLY A 98 -10.97 -16.22 5.30
N ASP A 99 -10.51 -17.24 5.99
CA ASP A 99 -11.34 -18.19 6.76
C ASP A 99 -11.68 -17.69 8.19
N GLY A 100 -11.40 -16.42 8.49
CA GLY A 100 -11.70 -15.82 9.79
C GLY A 100 -13.20 -15.68 10.04
N ASP A 101 -13.57 -15.55 11.32
CA ASP A 101 -14.97 -15.29 11.68
C ASP A 101 -15.42 -13.93 11.12
N HIS A 102 -16.31 -13.98 10.13
CA HIS A 102 -16.84 -12.83 9.39
C HIS A 102 -17.57 -11.81 10.27
N GLN A 103 -17.97 -12.19 11.49
CA GLN A 103 -18.60 -11.30 12.46
C GLN A 103 -17.57 -10.41 13.17
N PHE A 104 -16.30 -10.81 13.23
CA PHE A 104 -15.26 -10.10 13.99
C PHE A 104 -14.09 -9.64 13.14
N THR A 105 -13.91 -10.19 11.93
CA THR A 105 -12.77 -9.90 11.04
C THR A 105 -13.22 -9.56 9.64
N CYS A 106 -12.73 -8.43 9.13
CA CYS A 106 -12.99 -8.00 7.76
C CYS A 106 -11.87 -7.10 7.27
N ARG A 107 -11.83 -6.88 5.95
CA ARG A 107 -11.08 -5.80 5.32
C ARG A 107 -12.03 -4.68 4.96
N THR A 108 -11.67 -3.47 5.34
CA THR A 108 -12.34 -2.24 4.89
C THR A 108 -11.55 -1.69 3.72
N ILE A 109 -12.21 -1.50 2.59
CA ILE A 109 -11.57 -1.10 1.34
C ILE A 109 -12.31 0.13 0.81
N PRO A 110 -11.65 1.29 0.65
CA PRO A 110 -12.19 2.41 -0.11
C PRO A 110 -12.37 2.02 -1.58
N ASP A 111 -13.55 2.23 -2.16
CA ASP A 111 -13.80 1.98 -3.58
C ASP A 111 -13.36 3.15 -4.43
N LEU A 112 -12.07 3.26 -4.63
CA LEU A 112 -11.43 4.31 -5.42
C LEU A 112 -11.75 4.25 -6.92
N SER A 113 -12.50 3.25 -7.37
CA SER A 113 -13.02 3.13 -8.74
C SER A 113 -14.45 3.61 -8.91
N PHE A 114 -15.14 3.91 -7.82
CA PHE A 114 -16.49 4.47 -7.85
C PHE A 114 -16.43 6.01 -7.94
N SER A 115 -17.14 6.71 -8.80
CA SER A 115 -18.00 6.35 -9.93
C SER A 115 -17.19 6.35 -11.23
N GLU A 116 -17.64 5.60 -12.26
CA GLU A 116 -16.84 5.22 -13.44
C GLU A 116 -15.95 6.31 -14.05
N ASP A 117 -16.48 7.48 -14.41
CA ASP A 117 -15.69 8.49 -15.13
C ASP A 117 -15.01 9.56 -14.26
N GLY A 118 -15.27 9.59 -12.96
CA GLY A 118 -14.81 10.63 -12.05
C GLY A 118 -14.07 10.09 -10.83
N SER A 119 -13.80 8.80 -10.78
CA SER A 119 -13.12 8.17 -9.63
C SER A 119 -11.63 8.53 -9.56
N VAL A 120 -11.04 8.37 -8.38
CA VAL A 120 -9.60 8.60 -8.17
C VAL A 120 -8.78 7.72 -9.10
N ASN A 121 -9.12 6.41 -9.20
CA ASN A 121 -8.40 5.49 -10.09
C ASN A 121 -8.52 5.89 -11.56
N HIS A 122 -9.73 6.28 -12.02
CA HIS A 122 -9.90 6.72 -13.39
C HIS A 122 -9.14 8.01 -13.70
N CYS A 123 -9.02 8.92 -12.75
CA CYS A 123 -8.32 10.20 -12.91
C CYS A 123 -6.81 10.09 -12.66
N THR A 124 -6.33 9.04 -11.96
CA THR A 124 -4.91 8.84 -11.72
C THR A 124 -4.13 8.68 -13.03
N ASP A 125 -3.02 9.38 -13.15
CA ASP A 125 -2.07 9.19 -14.23
C ASP A 125 -1.20 7.96 -13.96
N SER A 126 -1.54 6.85 -14.61
CA SER A 126 -0.82 5.59 -14.45
C SER A 126 0.64 5.63 -14.96
N THR A 127 1.00 6.64 -15.77
CA THR A 127 2.36 6.79 -16.29
C THR A 127 3.29 7.44 -15.28
N SER A 128 2.73 8.18 -14.31
CA SER A 128 3.48 8.83 -13.23
C SER A 128 3.84 7.88 -12.09
N VAL A 129 3.30 6.66 -12.09
CA VAL A 129 3.57 5.67 -11.04
C VAL A 129 4.64 4.71 -11.55
N PRO A 130 5.69 4.40 -10.75
CA PRO A 130 6.74 3.47 -11.14
C PRO A 130 6.15 2.14 -11.66
N LYS A 131 6.77 1.57 -12.69
CA LYS A 131 6.37 0.25 -13.16
C LYS A 131 6.83 -0.79 -12.15
N ALA A 132 5.89 -1.50 -11.54
CA ALA A 132 6.25 -2.69 -10.77
C ALA A 132 6.75 -3.77 -11.72
N SER A 133 7.87 -4.37 -11.38
CA SER A 133 8.42 -5.54 -12.07
C SER A 133 8.23 -6.72 -11.14
N PHE A 134 7.20 -7.52 -11.39
CA PHE A 134 6.99 -8.76 -10.65
C PHE A 134 7.44 -9.92 -11.52
N GLU A 135 8.37 -10.70 -11.00
CA GLU A 135 8.82 -11.92 -11.67
C GLU A 135 7.82 -13.06 -11.43
N HIS A 136 7.75 -13.98 -12.39
CA HIS A 136 6.88 -15.14 -12.27
C HIS A 136 7.41 -16.10 -11.18
N CYS A 137 6.51 -16.73 -10.42
CA CYS A 137 6.85 -17.68 -9.33
C CYS A 137 7.74 -18.87 -9.75
N SER A 138 7.87 -19.14 -11.06
CA SER A 138 8.85 -20.09 -11.59
C SER A 138 10.31 -19.76 -11.22
N ARG A 139 10.61 -18.53 -10.79
CA ARG A 139 11.93 -18.16 -10.25
C ARG A 139 12.21 -18.95 -8.96
N ILE A 140 11.24 -19.05 -8.07
CA ILE A 140 11.35 -19.86 -6.83
C ILE A 140 11.63 -21.33 -7.18
N ALA A 141 10.84 -21.89 -8.10
CA ALA A 141 11.02 -23.29 -8.51
C ALA A 141 12.41 -23.56 -9.11
N ARG A 142 12.91 -22.63 -9.94
CA ARG A 142 14.28 -22.74 -10.51
C ARG A 142 15.34 -22.71 -9.42
N GLU A 143 15.16 -21.84 -8.43
CA GLU A 143 16.10 -21.73 -7.31
C GLU A 143 16.12 -23.00 -6.46
N ILE A 144 14.96 -23.56 -6.12
CA ILE A 144 14.86 -24.85 -5.41
C ILE A 144 15.59 -25.96 -6.17
N VAL A 145 15.40 -26.04 -7.50
CA VAL A 145 16.08 -27.04 -8.34
C VAL A 145 17.59 -26.82 -8.33
N ARG A 146 18.05 -25.56 -8.48
CA ARG A 146 19.47 -25.20 -8.42
C ARG A 146 20.10 -25.61 -7.10
N CYS A 147 19.50 -25.23 -5.98
CA CYS A 147 19.99 -25.58 -4.63
C CYS A 147 20.07 -27.09 -4.43
N LYS A 148 19.05 -27.83 -4.90
CA LYS A 148 19.03 -29.30 -4.80
C LYS A 148 20.08 -29.97 -5.67
N GLN A 149 20.39 -29.42 -6.84
CA GLN A 149 21.47 -29.91 -7.71
C GLN A 149 22.86 -29.67 -7.11
N GLU A 150 23.06 -28.51 -6.48
CA GLU A 150 24.33 -28.15 -5.83
C GLU A 150 24.53 -28.91 -4.51
N ASN A 151 23.44 -29.24 -3.82
CA ASN A 151 23.44 -29.89 -2.50
C ASN A 151 22.46 -31.08 -2.47
N PRO A 152 22.77 -32.23 -3.16
CA PRO A 152 21.82 -33.33 -3.33
C PRO A 152 21.34 -33.96 -2.04
N GLU A 153 22.21 -33.98 -1.04
CA GLU A 153 21.94 -34.62 0.27
C GLU A 153 21.24 -33.68 1.27
N CYS A 154 21.16 -32.37 0.97
CA CYS A 154 20.54 -31.42 1.86
C CYS A 154 19.02 -31.34 1.64
N GLU A 155 18.28 -31.14 2.72
CA GLU A 155 16.89 -30.70 2.65
C GLU A 155 16.87 -29.20 2.29
N ILE A 156 15.97 -28.83 1.38
CA ILE A 156 15.79 -27.43 0.98
C ILE A 156 14.58 -26.88 1.72
N GLU A 157 14.83 -25.89 2.56
CA GLU A 157 13.78 -25.15 3.25
C GLU A 157 13.46 -23.86 2.51
N VAL A 158 12.20 -23.46 2.51
CA VAL A 158 11.73 -22.19 1.92
C VAL A 158 11.11 -21.36 3.03
N MET A 159 11.66 -20.16 3.24
CA MET A 159 11.09 -19.21 4.17
C MET A 159 10.21 -18.23 3.41
N ALA A 160 8.97 -18.03 3.88
CA ALA A 160 8.05 -17.04 3.34
C ALA A 160 7.62 -16.06 4.43
N GLY A 161 7.57 -14.79 4.09
CA GLY A 161 7.15 -13.71 4.97
C GLY A 161 6.16 -12.78 4.28
N ASP A 162 5.19 -12.27 5.05
CA ASP A 162 4.22 -11.26 4.61
C ASP A 162 4.51 -9.93 5.31
N VAL A 163 4.54 -8.84 4.54
CA VAL A 163 4.68 -7.50 5.12
C VAL A 163 3.31 -6.98 5.54
N ALA A 164 3.09 -6.97 6.84
CA ALA A 164 1.83 -6.53 7.42
C ALA A 164 1.42 -5.13 6.94
N SER A 165 0.23 -5.02 6.35
CA SER A 165 -0.32 -3.76 5.86
C SER A 165 0.61 -3.03 4.87
N ALA A 166 1.22 -3.75 3.96
CA ALA A 166 2.28 -3.32 3.06
C ALA A 166 2.05 -1.92 2.45
N TYR A 167 0.93 -1.70 1.77
CA TYR A 167 0.61 -0.41 1.16
C TYR A 167 0.50 0.72 2.18
N ARG A 168 0.01 0.41 3.38
CA ARG A 168 -0.19 1.39 4.46
C ARG A 168 1.13 1.91 5.06
N ASN A 169 2.26 1.34 4.65
CA ASN A 169 3.59 1.85 5.00
C ASN A 169 4.04 2.98 4.06
N ALA A 170 3.38 3.18 2.93
CA ALA A 170 3.62 4.28 2.00
C ALA A 170 2.66 5.44 2.31
N PHE A 171 3.17 6.52 2.90
CA PHE A 171 2.35 7.69 3.20
C PHE A 171 2.12 8.54 1.95
N ILE A 172 0.93 9.12 1.85
CA ILE A 172 0.54 10.04 0.78
C ILE A 172 1.11 11.44 1.08
N TYR A 173 1.55 12.14 0.04
CA TYR A 173 1.96 13.53 0.13
C TYR A 173 0.80 14.41 0.62
N SER A 174 1.09 15.31 1.56
CA SER A 174 0.05 16.07 2.28
C SER A 174 -0.94 16.82 1.38
N GLU A 175 -0.49 17.33 0.24
CA GLU A 175 -1.36 18.01 -0.71
C GLU A 175 -2.26 17.06 -1.53
N CYS A 176 -2.04 15.75 -1.42
CA CYS A 176 -2.82 14.73 -2.13
C CYS A 176 -3.79 13.96 -1.23
N VAL A 177 -3.72 14.12 0.10
CA VAL A 177 -4.57 13.35 1.03
C VAL A 177 -6.06 13.64 0.86
N HIS A 178 -6.41 14.81 0.36
CA HIS A 178 -7.80 15.17 0.04
C HIS A 178 -8.45 14.26 -1.00
N LEU A 179 -7.66 13.52 -1.79
CA LEU A 179 -8.12 12.56 -2.77
C LEU A 179 -8.62 11.24 -2.15
N PHE A 180 -8.37 11.03 -0.85
CA PHE A 180 -8.62 9.77 -0.15
C PHE A 180 -9.48 10.02 1.09
N GLY A 181 -10.64 10.64 0.88
CA GLY A 181 -11.63 10.90 1.92
C GLY A 181 -12.70 9.83 1.92
N ASP A 182 -13.16 9.46 3.10
CA ASP A 182 -14.25 8.51 3.32
C ASP A 182 -15.23 9.09 4.34
N HIS A 183 -16.46 8.59 4.37
CA HIS A 183 -17.48 9.10 5.27
C HIS A 183 -18.22 7.98 6.00
N ILE A 184 -18.39 8.15 7.30
CA ILE A 184 -19.24 7.29 8.14
C ILE A 184 -20.41 8.14 8.66
N PRO A 185 -21.58 8.13 7.98
CA PRO A 185 -22.70 9.00 8.33
C PRO A 185 -23.20 8.79 9.75
N GLU A 186 -23.28 7.53 10.21
CA GLU A 186 -23.79 7.16 11.54
C GLU A 186 -22.86 7.61 12.67
N GLY A 187 -21.60 7.88 12.37
CA GLY A 187 -20.61 8.42 13.29
C GLY A 187 -20.35 9.91 13.10
N GLU A 188 -21.07 10.57 12.19
CA GLU A 188 -20.85 11.95 11.79
C GLU A 188 -19.35 12.25 11.54
N ALA A 189 -18.64 11.28 10.94
CA ALA A 189 -17.21 11.32 10.80
C ALA A 189 -16.76 11.28 9.35
N THR A 190 -15.80 12.14 9.02
CA THR A 190 -15.01 12.09 7.78
C THR A 190 -13.65 11.55 8.10
N ILE A 191 -13.22 10.56 7.32
CA ILE A 191 -11.91 9.93 7.42
C ILE A 191 -11.06 10.45 6.26
N ILE A 192 -9.84 10.85 6.54
CA ILE A 192 -8.87 11.27 5.53
C ILE A 192 -7.67 10.34 5.66
N GLU A 193 -7.48 9.49 4.65
CA GLU A 193 -6.40 8.53 4.62
C GLU A 193 -5.05 9.23 4.37
N HIS A 194 -4.07 8.90 5.19
CA HIS A 194 -2.72 9.46 5.08
C HIS A 194 -1.74 8.48 4.42
N SER A 195 -2.17 7.28 4.13
CA SER A 195 -1.33 6.22 3.54
C SER A 195 -2.01 5.62 2.33
N ALA A 196 -1.22 5.00 1.45
CA ALA A 196 -1.73 4.34 0.27
C ALA A 196 -2.78 3.29 0.63
N ALA A 197 -3.98 3.45 0.06
CA ALA A 197 -5.13 2.63 0.39
C ALA A 197 -5.18 1.36 -0.46
N PHE A 198 -5.72 0.29 0.10
CA PHE A 198 -6.21 -0.80 -0.73
C PHE A 198 -7.29 -0.26 -1.68
N GLY A 199 -7.26 -0.68 -2.95
CA GLY A 199 -8.16 -0.18 -3.97
C GLY A 199 -7.59 0.96 -4.84
N TRP A 200 -6.54 1.67 -4.41
CA TRP A 200 -5.86 2.61 -5.29
C TRP A 200 -4.95 1.87 -6.29
N SER A 201 -5.11 2.17 -7.58
CA SER A 201 -4.35 1.54 -8.67
C SER A 201 -2.84 1.78 -8.59
N GLY A 202 -2.40 2.81 -7.86
CA GLY A 202 -1.00 3.13 -7.61
C GLY A 202 -0.36 2.33 -6.48
N SER A 203 -1.14 1.79 -5.54
CA SER A 203 -0.62 1.24 -4.26
C SER A 203 0.38 0.11 -4.46
N ALA A 204 0.06 -0.89 -5.29
CA ALA A 204 0.96 -2.02 -5.53
C ALA A 204 2.27 -1.61 -6.20
N ARG A 205 2.21 -0.66 -7.13
CA ARG A 205 3.39 -0.15 -7.83
C ARG A 205 4.31 0.65 -6.91
N ILE A 206 3.71 1.52 -6.09
CA ILE A 206 4.47 2.28 -5.07
C ILE A 206 5.11 1.33 -4.07
N TYR A 207 4.38 0.31 -3.62
CA TYR A 207 4.96 -0.69 -2.73
C TYR A 207 6.11 -1.46 -3.40
N GLY A 208 6.07 -1.66 -4.71
CA GLY A 208 7.18 -2.26 -5.47
C GLY A 208 8.52 -1.52 -5.32
N VAL A 209 8.50 -0.21 -5.03
CA VAL A 209 9.73 0.55 -4.71
C VAL A 209 10.32 0.07 -3.38
N PHE A 210 9.48 -0.20 -2.38
CA PHE A 210 9.92 -0.72 -1.08
C PHE A 210 10.33 -2.19 -1.17
N GLY A 211 9.48 -3.05 -1.77
CA GLY A 211 9.76 -4.47 -1.97
C GLY A 211 11.05 -4.69 -2.74
N GLY A 212 11.23 -3.97 -3.86
CA GLY A 212 12.46 -4.02 -4.64
C GLY A 212 13.69 -3.52 -3.87
N THR A 213 13.52 -2.64 -2.88
CA THR A 213 14.62 -2.25 -1.98
C THR A 213 15.04 -3.40 -1.09
N VAL A 214 14.09 -4.18 -0.58
CA VAL A 214 14.38 -5.39 0.23
C VAL A 214 15.14 -6.39 -0.62
N ASP A 215 14.67 -6.67 -1.84
CA ASP A 215 15.36 -7.57 -2.77
C ASP A 215 16.78 -7.10 -3.07
N PHE A 216 16.93 -5.83 -3.43
CA PHE A 216 18.25 -5.25 -3.71
C PHE A 216 19.21 -5.43 -2.53
N ARG A 217 18.73 -5.26 -1.31
CA ARG A 217 19.55 -5.44 -0.11
C ARG A 217 19.96 -6.90 0.11
N HIS A 218 19.07 -7.86 -0.14
CA HIS A 218 19.38 -9.28 -0.06
C HIS A 218 20.36 -9.71 -1.14
N ASP A 219 20.11 -9.35 -2.39
CA ASP A 219 20.99 -9.68 -3.53
C ASP A 219 22.42 -9.09 -3.36
N HIS A 220 22.56 -7.96 -2.65
CA HIS A 220 23.85 -7.29 -2.43
C HIS A 220 24.43 -7.52 -1.03
N ASN A 221 23.82 -8.34 -0.20
CA ASN A 221 24.39 -8.75 1.08
C ASN A 221 25.30 -9.95 0.88
N ILE A 222 26.50 -9.67 0.41
CA ILE A 222 27.51 -10.69 0.11
C ILE A 222 28.39 -10.97 1.32
N ASP A 223 28.74 -12.22 1.52
CA ASP A 223 29.73 -12.68 2.48
C ASP A 223 30.64 -13.76 1.83
N PRO A 224 31.70 -14.25 2.51
CA PRO A 224 32.58 -15.28 1.95
C PRO A 224 31.89 -16.60 1.57
N GLU A 225 30.78 -16.94 2.25
CA GLU A 225 30.01 -18.14 1.99
C GLU A 225 28.93 -17.90 0.90
N HIS A 226 28.50 -16.65 0.74
CA HIS A 226 27.47 -16.22 -0.21
C HIS A 226 27.98 -15.09 -1.10
N PRO A 227 28.97 -15.34 -1.98
CA PRO A 227 29.61 -14.30 -2.81
C PRO A 227 28.67 -13.72 -3.88
N SER A 228 27.56 -14.39 -4.17
CA SER A 228 26.51 -13.95 -5.10
C SER A 228 25.31 -13.28 -4.40
N GLY A 229 25.42 -13.05 -3.09
CA GLY A 229 24.27 -12.61 -2.27
C GLY A 229 23.27 -13.73 -1.98
N PHE A 230 22.14 -13.35 -1.41
CA PHE A 230 21.11 -14.30 -1.04
C PHE A 230 19.96 -14.25 -2.05
N PHE A 231 19.39 -15.41 -2.36
CA PHE A 231 18.17 -15.47 -3.15
C PHE A 231 17.04 -14.76 -2.40
N ILE A 232 16.28 -13.96 -3.13
CA ILE A 232 15.03 -13.38 -2.67
C ILE A 232 14.06 -13.27 -3.83
N TYR A 233 12.80 -13.48 -3.55
CA TYR A 233 11.70 -13.26 -4.48
C TYR A 233 10.60 -12.52 -3.74
N HIS A 234 10.02 -11.49 -4.36
CA HIS A 234 8.82 -10.87 -3.82
C HIS A 234 7.68 -10.83 -4.84
N TRP A 235 6.49 -10.96 -4.33
CA TRP A 235 5.26 -10.73 -5.05
C TRP A 235 4.39 -9.81 -4.21
N VAL A 236 4.42 -8.51 -4.52
CA VAL A 236 3.78 -7.45 -3.74
C VAL A 236 4.31 -7.47 -2.30
N ASP A 237 3.52 -7.94 -1.32
CA ASP A 237 3.82 -8.00 0.12
C ASP A 237 4.40 -9.34 0.58
N ASP A 238 4.35 -10.36 -0.25
CA ASP A 238 4.95 -11.67 0.02
C ASP A 238 6.43 -11.68 -0.38
N HIS A 239 7.30 -12.06 0.54
CA HIS A 239 8.73 -12.28 0.31
C HIS A 239 9.09 -13.74 0.56
N VAL A 240 9.90 -14.32 -0.33
CA VAL A 240 10.33 -15.72 -0.29
C VAL A 240 11.85 -15.79 -0.47
N ASN A 241 12.52 -16.49 0.42
CA ASN A 241 13.94 -16.78 0.38
C ASN A 241 14.26 -18.20 0.88
#